data_2b33ecc65a98c31fb876319ed43bf5a5
#
_entry.id   2b33ecc65a98c31fb876319ed43bf5a5
#
_cell.length_a   1.000
_cell.length_b   1.000
_cell.length_c   1.000
_cell.angle_alpha   90.00
_cell.angle_beta   90.00
_cell.angle_gamma   90.00
#
_symmetry.space_group_name_H-M   'P 1'
#
loop_
_entity.id
_entity.type
_entity.pdbx_description
1 polymer ?
#
loop_
_entity_poly.entity_id
_entity_poly.type
_entity_poly.pdbx_seq_one_letter_code
_entity_poly.pdbx_strand_id
1 'polypeptide(L)'
;MRLKTVQLSNMNITDPFWKQYTDLVEDVIIPYQWDIMNDNVPGVESSHCLENFKIAAGLKKGQFYGAVFQDTDVAKWLEAVGYSLAEKKNEKLEKLADDAIDLIVQAQQEDGYLDTYFIIKEPEQKWKNLCEGHELYSAGHMIEAAIAYYEGTGKRKLLDSMIKLADLICRTFGPEEGQNHGYPGHQEIELALVRLYRVTKDKKYLEQAKYFLDIRGTGENYFLEERKQANFKRIFPEFEDYDPSYSQSHKPVRQQKTAEGHAVRAVYMYSAMADVAEEYQDKELMQACVNLWENITQKRMYVTGGIGSSGFLERFTTDYDLPNDCNYSETCASIGMALFSLRMANITQDSRYIEVVEQELYNNILAGIAQDGKSFFYVNPLEIKPQQCMPHTSRAHVKSRRQKWFGVACCPPNIARTLASLGQYIYGVDGTSIYTCLLYTSPSPRDPKT
;
A
#
# COMPACT_ATOMS: atom_id res chain seq x y z
N MET A 1 7.95 25.12 -3.89
CA MET A 1 9.03 24.09 -3.99
C MET A 1 8.63 22.97 -3.05
N ARG A 2 8.59 21.72 -3.54
CA ARG A 2 8.21 20.56 -2.73
C ARG A 2 9.18 20.34 -1.58
N LEU A 3 8.65 20.03 -0.40
CA LEU A 3 9.47 19.54 0.71
C LEU A 3 9.95 18.11 0.38
N LYS A 4 11.18 17.83 0.78
CA LYS A 4 11.75 16.48 0.75
C LYS A 4 11.68 15.90 2.15
N THR A 5 11.35 14.64 2.27
CA THR A 5 11.48 13.91 3.52
C THR A 5 12.96 13.75 3.87
N VAL A 6 13.28 13.77 5.16
CA VAL A 6 14.64 13.49 5.61
C VAL A 6 14.94 12.00 5.40
N GLN A 7 16.13 11.67 4.92
CA GLN A 7 16.55 10.28 4.78
C GLN A 7 16.60 9.57 6.13
N LEU A 8 16.09 8.35 6.22
CA LEU A 8 16.04 7.59 7.47
C LEU A 8 17.44 7.39 8.09
N SER A 9 18.48 7.23 7.26
CA SER A 9 19.88 7.14 7.71
C SER A 9 20.38 8.39 8.44
N ASN A 10 19.68 9.53 8.30
CA ASN A 10 19.99 10.79 8.98
C ASN A 10 19.02 11.09 10.14
N MET A 11 18.18 10.12 10.49
CA MET A 11 17.18 10.23 11.56
C MET A 11 17.55 9.33 12.72
N ASN A 12 17.27 9.81 13.93
CA ASN A 12 17.35 9.00 15.15
C ASN A 12 16.16 9.39 16.03
N ILE A 13 15.19 8.51 16.12
CA ILE A 13 13.99 8.74 16.92
C ILE A 13 14.33 8.45 18.38
N THR A 14 14.38 9.51 19.20
CA THR A 14 14.70 9.43 20.64
C THR A 14 13.49 9.66 21.53
N ASP A 15 12.39 10.11 20.97
CA ASP A 15 11.13 10.26 21.69
C ASP A 15 10.64 8.91 22.23
N PRO A 16 10.34 8.78 23.54
CA PRO A 16 10.00 7.51 24.15
C PRO A 16 8.73 6.87 23.58
N PHE A 17 7.76 7.68 23.13
CA PHE A 17 6.51 7.17 22.58
C PHE A 17 6.72 6.48 21.24
N TRP A 18 7.40 7.16 20.29
CA TRP A 18 7.61 6.57 18.96
C TRP A 18 8.73 5.54 18.96
N LYS A 19 9.77 5.74 19.77
CA LYS A 19 10.88 4.79 19.86
C LYS A 19 10.41 3.38 20.25
N GLN A 20 9.46 3.26 21.19
CA GLN A 20 8.92 1.94 21.55
C GLN A 20 8.28 1.21 20.36
N TYR A 21 7.68 1.93 19.42
CA TYR A 21 7.06 1.31 18.23
C TYR A 21 8.09 0.98 17.15
N THR A 22 9.10 1.82 16.94
CA THR A 22 10.19 1.48 16.00
C THR A 22 11.02 0.31 16.51
N ASP A 23 11.32 0.26 17.80
CA ASP A 23 11.97 -0.91 18.43
C ASP A 23 11.08 -2.17 18.32
N LEU A 24 9.77 -2.03 18.57
CA LEU A 24 8.82 -3.14 18.43
C LEU A 24 8.80 -3.69 16.98
N VAL A 25 8.88 -2.84 15.97
CA VAL A 25 8.96 -3.26 14.56
C VAL A 25 10.23 -4.07 14.33
N GLU A 26 11.40 -3.55 14.72
CA GLU A 26 12.69 -4.20 14.48
C GLU A 26 12.80 -5.52 15.26
N ASP A 27 12.49 -5.50 16.56
CA ASP A 27 12.80 -6.59 17.46
C ASP A 27 11.71 -7.70 17.47
N VAL A 28 10.47 -7.37 17.10
CA VAL A 28 9.34 -8.28 17.24
C VAL A 28 8.55 -8.47 15.97
N ILE A 29 8.05 -7.40 15.33
CA ILE A 29 7.10 -7.52 14.22
C ILE A 29 7.76 -8.13 12.99
N ILE A 30 8.92 -7.62 12.58
CA ILE A 30 9.65 -8.12 11.41
C ILE A 30 10.04 -9.60 11.60
N PRO A 31 10.65 -10.03 12.75
CA PRO A 31 10.92 -11.45 13.00
C PRO A 31 9.65 -12.31 13.04
N TYR A 32 8.58 -11.84 13.67
CA TYR A 32 7.32 -12.57 13.74
C TYR A 32 6.70 -12.78 12.36
N GLN A 33 6.68 -11.76 11.51
CA GLN A 33 6.15 -11.85 10.15
C GLN A 33 7.02 -12.77 9.27
N TRP A 34 8.34 -12.78 9.48
CA TRP A 34 9.22 -13.75 8.83
C TRP A 34 8.83 -15.20 9.17
N ASP A 35 8.59 -15.48 10.46
CA ASP A 35 8.15 -16.80 10.89
C ASP A 35 6.77 -17.17 10.32
N ILE A 36 5.84 -16.22 10.23
CA ILE A 36 4.54 -16.41 9.57
C ILE A 36 4.72 -16.78 8.09
N MET A 37 5.52 -16.04 7.34
CA MET A 37 5.72 -16.29 5.90
C MET A 37 6.43 -17.64 5.61
N ASN A 38 7.11 -18.18 6.60
CA ASN A 38 7.69 -19.52 6.57
C ASN A 38 6.78 -20.60 7.18
N ASP A 39 5.54 -20.27 7.55
CA ASP A 39 4.57 -21.20 8.18
C ASP A 39 5.05 -21.79 9.51
N ASN A 40 5.92 -21.08 10.25
CA ASN A 40 6.53 -21.56 11.49
C ASN A 40 5.75 -21.20 12.75
N VAL A 41 4.67 -20.43 12.67
CA VAL A 41 3.88 -20.00 13.84
C VAL A 41 2.67 -20.91 14.06
N PRO A 42 2.62 -21.71 15.16
CA PRO A 42 1.52 -22.60 15.42
C PRO A 42 0.21 -21.87 15.73
N GLY A 43 -0.91 -22.40 15.23
CA GLY A 43 -2.26 -21.90 15.55
C GLY A 43 -2.62 -20.58 14.88
N VAL A 44 -1.95 -20.25 13.80
CA VAL A 44 -2.32 -19.19 12.86
C VAL A 44 -2.59 -19.78 11.48
N GLU A 45 -3.29 -19.04 10.62
CA GLU A 45 -3.45 -19.42 9.22
C GLU A 45 -2.10 -19.32 8.49
N SER A 46 -1.74 -20.36 7.74
CA SER A 46 -0.48 -20.41 7.00
C SER A 46 -0.47 -19.38 5.87
N SER A 47 0.63 -18.64 5.73
CA SER A 47 0.81 -17.67 4.65
C SER A 47 1.19 -18.34 3.33
N HIS A 48 2.04 -19.37 3.38
CA HIS A 48 2.65 -20.03 2.24
C HIS A 48 3.39 -19.06 1.27
N CYS A 49 3.59 -17.81 1.64
CA CYS A 49 4.14 -16.80 0.75
C CYS A 49 5.51 -17.22 0.20
N LEU A 50 6.47 -17.56 1.07
CA LEU A 50 7.81 -17.98 0.64
C LEU A 50 7.79 -19.37 -0.03
N GLU A 51 6.84 -20.22 0.32
CA GLU A 51 6.64 -21.50 -0.35
C GLU A 51 6.22 -21.34 -1.81
N ASN A 52 5.30 -20.40 -2.09
CA ASN A 52 4.92 -20.04 -3.47
C ASN A 52 6.13 -19.58 -4.29
N PHE A 53 7.02 -18.76 -3.72
CA PHE A 53 8.25 -18.36 -4.42
C PHE A 53 9.19 -19.54 -4.69
N LYS A 54 9.34 -20.50 -3.76
CA LYS A 54 10.13 -21.71 -3.99
C LYS A 54 9.57 -22.57 -5.14
N ILE A 55 8.23 -22.64 -5.23
CA ILE A 55 7.57 -23.37 -6.32
C ILE A 55 7.76 -22.63 -7.65
N ALA A 56 7.54 -21.31 -7.68
CA ALA A 56 7.72 -20.48 -8.87
C ALA A 56 9.16 -20.50 -9.39
N ALA A 57 10.16 -20.55 -8.48
CA ALA A 57 11.59 -20.70 -8.79
C ALA A 57 11.99 -22.12 -9.25
N GLY A 58 11.04 -23.08 -9.24
CA GLY A 58 11.35 -24.49 -9.59
C GLY A 58 12.15 -25.26 -8.55
N LEU A 59 12.38 -24.69 -7.37
CA LEU A 59 13.12 -25.33 -6.27
C LEU A 59 12.29 -26.39 -5.55
N LYS A 60 10.96 -26.33 -5.69
CA LYS A 60 10.02 -27.27 -5.09
C LYS A 60 8.87 -27.53 -6.05
N LYS A 61 8.32 -28.74 -6.02
CA LYS A 61 7.07 -29.08 -6.71
C LYS A 61 5.90 -28.83 -5.79
N GLY A 62 4.83 -28.23 -6.30
CA GLY A 62 3.64 -27.92 -5.53
C GLY A 62 2.60 -27.17 -6.35
N GLN A 63 1.62 -26.64 -5.65
CA GLN A 63 0.59 -25.76 -6.19
C GLN A 63 0.60 -24.43 -5.44
N PHE A 64 0.03 -23.39 -6.02
CA PHE A 64 -0.14 -22.11 -5.38
C PHE A 64 -1.14 -22.17 -4.21
N TYR A 65 -0.85 -21.44 -3.14
CA TYR A 65 -1.72 -21.28 -1.97
C TYR A 65 -1.91 -19.81 -1.61
N GLY A 66 -3.10 -19.48 -1.11
CA GLY A 66 -3.44 -18.14 -0.62
C GLY A 66 -4.16 -17.26 -1.63
N ALA A 67 -4.16 -15.97 -1.37
CA ALA A 67 -4.77 -14.95 -2.22
C ALA A 67 -3.93 -14.69 -3.48
N VAL A 68 -4.57 -14.25 -4.57
CA VAL A 68 -3.89 -13.92 -5.84
C VAL A 68 -2.74 -12.92 -5.68
N PHE A 69 -2.76 -12.10 -4.63
CA PHE A 69 -1.74 -11.11 -4.29
C PHE A 69 -0.87 -11.53 -3.08
N GLN A 70 -0.72 -12.83 -2.81
CA GLN A 70 0.06 -13.34 -1.66
C GLN A 70 1.51 -12.86 -1.65
N ASP A 71 2.09 -12.60 -2.80
CA ASP A 71 3.45 -12.07 -2.99
C ASP A 71 3.68 -10.75 -2.25
N THR A 72 2.61 -9.98 -2.00
CA THR A 72 2.72 -8.68 -1.34
C THR A 72 3.05 -8.78 0.16
N ASP A 73 2.90 -9.94 0.78
CA ASP A 73 3.31 -10.16 2.18
C ASP A 73 4.82 -9.99 2.31
N VAL A 74 5.60 -10.70 1.47
CA VAL A 74 7.07 -10.57 1.49
C VAL A 74 7.53 -9.23 0.94
N ALA A 75 6.81 -8.64 -0.02
CA ALA A 75 7.13 -7.32 -0.55
C ALA A 75 7.08 -6.25 0.56
N LYS A 76 5.95 -6.15 1.27
CA LYS A 76 5.80 -5.19 2.37
C LYS A 76 6.74 -5.48 3.54
N TRP A 77 7.01 -6.76 3.80
CA TRP A 77 8.01 -7.16 4.79
C TRP A 77 9.42 -6.66 4.40
N LEU A 78 9.85 -6.87 3.16
CA LEU A 78 11.13 -6.37 2.64
C LEU A 78 11.22 -4.84 2.67
N GLU A 79 10.12 -4.15 2.42
CA GLU A 79 10.07 -2.70 2.53
C GLU A 79 10.30 -2.25 3.98
N ALA A 80 9.64 -2.90 4.95
CA ALA A 80 9.87 -2.65 6.37
C ALA A 80 11.31 -2.94 6.80
N VAL A 81 11.90 -4.04 6.30
CA VAL A 81 13.31 -4.39 6.52
C VAL A 81 14.24 -3.31 5.95
N GLY A 82 13.98 -2.86 4.72
CA GLY A 82 14.78 -1.81 4.08
C GLY A 82 14.81 -0.52 4.91
N TYR A 83 13.66 -0.09 5.41
CA TYR A 83 13.57 1.09 6.28
C TYR A 83 14.26 0.88 7.63
N SER A 84 14.08 -0.26 8.26
CA SER A 84 14.74 -0.61 9.53
C SER A 84 16.27 -0.62 9.39
N LEU A 85 16.80 -1.20 8.29
CA LEU A 85 18.23 -1.23 8.00
C LEU A 85 18.81 0.15 7.65
N ALA A 86 17.99 1.05 7.11
CA ALA A 86 18.39 2.44 6.87
C ALA A 86 18.63 3.21 8.17
N GLU A 87 17.85 2.93 9.22
CA GLU A 87 17.99 3.56 10.54
C GLU A 87 19.11 2.89 11.35
N LYS A 88 19.16 1.57 11.35
CA LYS A 88 20.12 0.80 12.18
C LYS A 88 20.57 -0.47 11.49
N LYS A 89 21.89 -0.65 11.42
CA LYS A 89 22.50 -1.86 10.84
C LYS A 89 22.17 -3.11 11.66
N ASN A 90 21.71 -4.17 10.98
CA ASN A 90 21.40 -5.47 11.57
C ASN A 90 21.77 -6.58 10.57
N GLU A 91 22.96 -7.16 10.74
CA GLU A 91 23.51 -8.17 9.80
C GLU A 91 22.62 -9.43 9.70
N LYS A 92 21.97 -9.83 10.79
CA LYS A 92 21.06 -11.00 10.77
C LYS A 92 19.81 -10.72 9.93
N LEU A 93 19.22 -9.54 10.12
CA LEU A 93 18.06 -9.13 9.38
C LEU A 93 18.39 -8.91 7.89
N GLU A 94 19.52 -8.28 7.62
CA GLU A 94 20.03 -8.08 6.25
C GLU A 94 20.24 -9.42 5.53
N LYS A 95 20.80 -10.43 6.24
CA LYS A 95 20.96 -11.77 5.67
C LYS A 95 19.62 -12.43 5.34
N LEU A 96 18.63 -12.34 6.23
CA LEU A 96 17.29 -12.90 5.95
C LEU A 96 16.66 -12.23 4.72
N ALA A 97 16.82 -10.92 4.60
CA ALA A 97 16.33 -10.18 3.43
C ALA A 97 17.06 -10.59 2.15
N ASP A 98 18.37 -10.74 2.19
CA ASP A 98 19.17 -11.24 1.05
C ASP A 98 18.70 -12.63 0.60
N ASP A 99 18.48 -13.56 1.55
CA ASP A 99 17.98 -14.91 1.27
C ASP A 99 16.58 -14.86 0.60
N ALA A 100 15.70 -13.98 1.05
CA ALA A 100 14.38 -13.77 0.43
C ALA A 100 14.52 -13.15 -0.98
N ILE A 101 15.39 -12.16 -1.14
CA ILE A 101 15.65 -11.50 -2.42
C ILE A 101 16.21 -12.51 -3.43
N ASP A 102 17.11 -13.39 -3.00
CA ASP A 102 17.67 -14.43 -3.86
C ASP A 102 16.57 -15.35 -4.40
N LEU A 103 15.64 -15.73 -3.56
CA LEU A 103 14.51 -16.55 -3.92
C LEU A 103 13.54 -15.81 -4.90
N ILE A 104 13.23 -14.54 -4.64
CA ILE A 104 12.38 -13.72 -5.50
C ILE A 104 13.01 -13.56 -6.89
N VAL A 105 14.30 -13.26 -6.95
CA VAL A 105 15.02 -13.11 -8.23
C VAL A 105 15.08 -14.42 -9.02
N GLN A 106 15.18 -15.58 -8.34
CA GLN A 106 15.11 -16.89 -9.00
C GLN A 106 13.73 -17.21 -9.54
N ALA A 107 12.65 -16.71 -8.92
CA ALA A 107 11.27 -16.90 -9.39
C ALA A 107 10.91 -16.00 -10.58
N GLN A 108 11.67 -14.91 -10.81
CA GLN A 108 11.42 -14.01 -11.94
C GLN A 108 11.67 -14.71 -13.27
N GLN A 109 10.75 -14.58 -14.20
CA GLN A 109 10.88 -15.15 -15.55
C GLN A 109 11.87 -14.36 -16.42
N GLU A 110 12.31 -14.97 -17.50
CA GLU A 110 13.34 -14.39 -18.41
C GLU A 110 12.90 -13.05 -19.01
N ASP A 111 11.61 -12.89 -19.29
CA ASP A 111 11.02 -11.66 -19.83
C ASP A 111 10.90 -10.52 -18.80
N GLY A 112 11.16 -10.83 -17.52
CA GLY A 112 11.04 -9.94 -16.37
C GLY A 112 9.76 -10.11 -15.57
N TYR A 113 8.82 -10.98 -15.99
CA TYR A 113 7.56 -11.18 -15.29
C TYR A 113 7.75 -11.81 -13.90
N LEU A 114 6.97 -11.33 -12.92
CA LEU A 114 6.96 -11.85 -11.56
C LEU A 114 5.57 -11.71 -10.95
N ASP A 115 4.91 -12.82 -10.71
CA ASP A 115 3.71 -13.00 -9.90
C ASP A 115 3.53 -14.50 -9.70
N THR A 116 3.63 -14.98 -8.46
CA THR A 116 3.67 -16.44 -8.21
C THR A 116 2.34 -17.12 -8.49
N TYR A 117 1.19 -16.43 -8.34
CA TYR A 117 -0.11 -16.99 -8.68
C TYR A 117 -0.19 -17.36 -10.17
N PHE A 118 0.14 -16.40 -11.03
CA PHE A 118 0.06 -16.63 -12.46
C PHE A 118 1.17 -17.55 -12.96
N ILE A 119 2.38 -17.49 -12.39
CA ILE A 119 3.47 -18.40 -12.77
C ILE A 119 3.11 -19.85 -12.48
N ILE A 120 2.50 -20.14 -11.32
CA ILE A 120 2.24 -21.50 -10.84
C ILE A 120 0.90 -22.02 -11.32
N LYS A 121 -0.16 -21.22 -11.18
CA LYS A 121 -1.55 -21.70 -11.30
C LYS A 121 -2.21 -21.34 -12.61
N GLU A 122 -1.97 -20.15 -13.14
CA GLU A 122 -2.72 -19.61 -14.28
C GLU A 122 -1.80 -18.92 -15.31
N PRO A 123 -0.75 -19.60 -15.83
CA PRO A 123 0.24 -18.97 -16.70
C PRO A 123 -0.34 -18.37 -17.98
N GLU A 124 -1.45 -18.95 -18.47
CA GLU A 124 -2.15 -18.46 -19.67
C GLU A 124 -3.04 -17.24 -19.40
N GLN A 125 -3.20 -16.85 -18.12
CA GLN A 125 -4.07 -15.74 -17.71
C GLN A 125 -3.31 -14.45 -17.38
N LYS A 126 -1.98 -14.41 -17.53
CA LYS A 126 -1.18 -13.21 -17.33
C LYS A 126 -1.76 -12.03 -18.12
N TRP A 127 -1.96 -10.90 -17.43
CA TRP A 127 -2.48 -9.64 -17.97
C TRP A 127 -3.89 -9.71 -18.60
N LYS A 128 -4.68 -10.77 -18.33
CA LYS A 128 -6.01 -10.99 -18.92
C LYS A 128 -7.17 -10.70 -17.97
N ASN A 129 -6.91 -10.45 -16.71
CA ASN A 129 -7.91 -10.03 -15.73
C ASN A 129 -7.30 -8.94 -14.84
N LEU A 130 -7.17 -7.73 -15.34
CA LEU A 130 -6.61 -6.61 -14.58
C LEU A 130 -7.56 -6.15 -13.47
N CYS A 131 -8.87 -6.35 -13.65
CA CYS A 131 -9.89 -6.01 -12.66
C CYS A 131 -9.65 -6.72 -11.31
N GLU A 132 -9.34 -8.02 -11.35
CA GLU A 132 -9.28 -8.90 -10.19
C GLU A 132 -7.87 -9.51 -9.93
N GLY A 133 -7.01 -9.56 -10.94
CA GLY A 133 -5.76 -10.34 -10.93
C GLY A 133 -4.64 -9.78 -10.05
N HIS A 134 -4.68 -8.50 -9.69
CA HIS A 134 -3.71 -7.84 -8.80
C HIS A 134 -2.24 -7.89 -9.25
N GLU A 135 -1.92 -8.27 -10.51
CA GLU A 135 -0.54 -8.35 -11.02
C GLU A 135 0.20 -7.01 -10.87
N LEU A 136 -0.46 -5.90 -11.29
CA LEU A 136 0.12 -4.56 -11.17
C LEU A 136 0.21 -4.07 -9.70
N TYR A 137 -0.69 -4.50 -8.83
CA TYR A 137 -0.63 -4.23 -7.39
C TYR A 137 0.57 -4.95 -6.75
N SER A 138 0.75 -6.23 -7.05
CA SER A 138 1.88 -7.03 -6.56
C SER A 138 3.21 -6.46 -7.07
N ALA A 139 3.28 -6.09 -8.35
CA ALA A 139 4.43 -5.43 -8.94
C ALA A 139 4.76 -4.09 -8.26
N GLY A 140 3.74 -3.29 -7.95
CA GLY A 140 3.90 -2.00 -7.25
C GLY A 140 4.56 -2.18 -5.89
N HIS A 141 4.02 -3.06 -5.04
CA HIS A 141 4.61 -3.33 -3.73
C HIS A 141 6.03 -3.91 -3.81
N MET A 142 6.31 -4.74 -4.80
CA MET A 142 7.64 -5.30 -4.97
C MET A 142 8.66 -4.22 -5.42
N ILE A 143 8.24 -3.26 -6.25
CA ILE A 143 9.05 -2.09 -6.63
C ILE A 143 9.32 -1.20 -5.42
N GLU A 144 8.30 -0.92 -4.59
CA GLU A 144 8.45 -0.15 -3.35
C GLU A 144 9.46 -0.81 -2.40
N ALA A 145 9.36 -2.14 -2.23
CA ALA A 145 10.32 -2.93 -1.44
C ALA A 145 11.75 -2.84 -1.98
N ALA A 146 11.91 -2.95 -3.31
CA ALA A 146 13.21 -2.88 -3.96
C ALA A 146 13.90 -1.53 -3.76
N ILE A 147 13.12 -0.45 -3.84
CA ILE A 147 13.62 0.90 -3.60
C ILE A 147 14.00 1.09 -2.13
N ALA A 148 13.13 0.68 -1.19
CA ALA A 148 13.40 0.80 0.25
C ALA A 148 14.66 0.02 0.65
N TYR A 149 14.82 -1.22 0.15
CA TYR A 149 15.98 -2.04 0.43
C TYR A 149 17.27 -1.44 -0.17
N TYR A 150 17.19 -0.90 -1.39
CA TYR A 150 18.32 -0.20 -2.01
C TYR A 150 18.70 1.06 -1.24
N GLU A 151 17.74 1.89 -0.86
CA GLU A 151 17.98 3.12 -0.09
C GLU A 151 18.57 2.83 1.29
N GLY A 152 18.16 1.71 1.93
CA GLY A 152 18.65 1.31 3.25
C GLY A 152 20.01 0.61 3.25
N THR A 153 20.36 -0.13 2.20
CA THR A 153 21.55 -0.99 2.19
C THR A 153 22.56 -0.68 1.08
N GLY A 154 22.15 0.04 0.04
CA GLY A 154 22.94 0.23 -1.19
C GLY A 154 22.94 -0.97 -2.13
N LYS A 155 22.30 -2.11 -1.79
CA LYS A 155 22.29 -3.34 -2.60
C LYS A 155 21.26 -3.24 -3.72
N ARG A 156 21.68 -3.51 -4.94
CA ARG A 156 20.89 -3.31 -6.15
C ARG A 156 20.14 -4.55 -6.64
N LYS A 157 20.41 -5.74 -6.12
CA LYS A 157 19.94 -7.00 -6.71
C LYS A 157 18.41 -7.02 -6.93
N LEU A 158 17.63 -6.67 -5.90
CA LEU A 158 16.19 -6.60 -6.02
C LEU A 158 15.75 -5.43 -6.93
N LEU A 159 16.39 -4.27 -6.81
CA LEU A 159 16.08 -3.12 -7.64
C LEU A 159 16.29 -3.41 -9.13
N ASP A 160 17.41 -4.06 -9.49
CA ASP A 160 17.71 -4.42 -10.87
C ASP A 160 16.71 -5.47 -11.42
N SER A 161 16.25 -6.38 -10.58
CA SER A 161 15.17 -7.31 -10.92
C SER A 161 13.83 -6.58 -11.14
N MET A 162 13.48 -5.64 -10.27
CA MET A 162 12.23 -4.88 -10.40
C MET A 162 12.25 -3.86 -11.53
N ILE A 163 13.42 -3.37 -11.93
CA ILE A 163 13.60 -2.60 -13.16
C ILE A 163 13.19 -3.44 -14.38
N LYS A 164 13.57 -4.73 -14.44
CA LYS A 164 13.14 -5.61 -15.55
C LYS A 164 11.62 -5.79 -15.59
N LEU A 165 10.99 -5.95 -14.42
CA LEU A 165 9.52 -6.05 -14.32
C LEU A 165 8.85 -4.74 -14.75
N ALA A 166 9.34 -3.59 -14.28
CA ALA A 166 8.82 -2.28 -14.67
C ALA A 166 9.00 -2.02 -16.18
N ASP A 167 10.11 -2.45 -16.76
CA ASP A 167 10.36 -2.39 -18.22
C ASP A 167 9.38 -3.28 -18.98
N LEU A 168 9.07 -4.46 -18.48
CA LEU A 168 8.04 -5.31 -19.06
C LEU A 168 6.68 -4.62 -19.02
N ILE A 169 6.31 -4.02 -17.88
CA ILE A 169 5.05 -3.28 -17.73
C ILE A 169 4.97 -2.14 -18.75
N CYS A 170 6.02 -1.33 -18.89
CA CYS A 170 6.06 -0.24 -19.87
C CYS A 170 5.98 -0.71 -21.33
N ARG A 171 6.44 -1.92 -21.63
CA ARG A 171 6.29 -2.51 -22.99
C ARG A 171 4.90 -3.11 -23.20
N THR A 172 4.30 -3.65 -22.14
CA THR A 172 3.00 -4.34 -22.21
C THR A 172 1.83 -3.36 -22.26
N PHE A 173 1.91 -2.26 -21.50
CA PHE A 173 0.81 -1.31 -21.34
C PHE A 173 1.15 0.04 -21.99
N GLY A 174 0.20 0.60 -22.72
CA GLY A 174 0.38 1.90 -23.35
C GLY A 174 -0.65 2.16 -24.45
N PRO A 175 -0.51 3.31 -25.15
CA PRO A 175 -1.44 3.70 -26.21
C PRO A 175 -1.11 3.10 -27.59
N GLU A 176 0.05 2.44 -27.74
CA GLU A 176 0.54 2.00 -29.05
C GLU A 176 -0.18 0.72 -29.52
N GLU A 177 -0.18 0.50 -30.84
CA GLU A 177 -0.74 -0.72 -31.40
C GLU A 177 -0.04 -1.97 -30.86
N GLY A 178 -0.82 -2.94 -30.39
CA GLY A 178 -0.34 -4.18 -29.79
C GLY A 178 -0.08 -4.12 -28.29
N GLN A 179 -0.15 -2.92 -27.68
CA GLN A 179 -0.12 -2.81 -26.22
C GLN A 179 -1.50 -3.03 -25.60
N ASN A 180 -1.50 -3.43 -24.33
CA ASN A 180 -2.72 -3.50 -23.53
C ASN A 180 -3.11 -2.08 -23.08
N HIS A 181 -4.32 -1.65 -23.42
CA HIS A 181 -4.87 -0.33 -23.06
C HIS A 181 -5.52 -0.30 -21.68
N GLY A 182 -5.31 -1.33 -20.86
CA GLY A 182 -5.83 -1.42 -19.50
C GLY A 182 -5.04 -0.62 -18.48
N TYR A 183 -5.55 -0.65 -17.26
CA TYR A 183 -4.97 -0.03 -16.08
C TYR A 183 -5.20 -0.93 -14.85
N PRO A 184 -4.47 -0.75 -13.71
CA PRO A 184 -4.59 -1.65 -12.58
C PRO A 184 -5.99 -1.66 -11.97
N GLY A 185 -6.51 -2.83 -11.64
CA GLY A 185 -7.75 -2.98 -10.87
C GLY A 185 -7.57 -2.49 -9.45
N HIS A 186 -6.47 -2.89 -8.79
CA HIS A 186 -6.03 -2.29 -7.54
C HIS A 186 -4.82 -1.39 -7.79
N GLN A 187 -4.97 -0.13 -7.45
CA GLN A 187 -3.95 0.90 -7.60
C GLN A 187 -2.83 0.70 -6.55
N GLU A 188 -1.61 0.77 -7.00
CA GLU A 188 -0.36 0.78 -6.25
C GLU A 188 0.81 1.05 -7.20
N ILE A 189 0.76 0.45 -8.40
CA ILE A 189 1.85 0.55 -9.37
C ILE A 189 2.14 1.99 -9.77
N GLU A 190 1.13 2.85 -9.82
CA GLU A 190 1.27 4.24 -10.23
C GLU A 190 2.20 5.02 -9.29
N LEU A 191 2.01 4.88 -7.97
CA LEU A 191 2.88 5.55 -6.99
C LEU A 191 4.28 4.93 -6.95
N ALA A 192 4.39 3.61 -7.11
CA ALA A 192 5.66 2.90 -7.15
C ALA A 192 6.50 3.29 -8.37
N LEU A 193 5.87 3.45 -9.54
CA LEU A 193 6.56 3.90 -10.76
C LEU A 193 7.07 5.34 -10.64
N VAL A 194 6.32 6.26 -10.00
CA VAL A 194 6.84 7.61 -9.73
C VAL A 194 8.05 7.56 -8.81
N ARG A 195 8.01 6.71 -7.78
CA ARG A 195 9.16 6.54 -6.89
C ARG A 195 10.36 5.92 -7.64
N LEU A 196 10.11 4.92 -8.50
CA LEU A 196 11.16 4.32 -9.35
C LEU A 196 11.79 5.35 -10.29
N TYR A 197 10.98 6.23 -10.91
CA TYR A 197 11.50 7.37 -11.69
C TYR A 197 12.41 8.27 -10.83
N ARG A 198 12.03 8.56 -9.60
CA ARG A 198 12.84 9.43 -8.72
C ARG A 198 14.20 8.82 -8.38
N VAL A 199 14.31 7.50 -8.32
CA VAL A 199 15.58 6.79 -8.08
C VAL A 199 16.40 6.62 -9.36
N THR A 200 15.78 6.17 -10.44
CA THR A 200 16.47 5.84 -11.69
C THR A 200 16.69 7.03 -12.61
N LYS A 201 15.86 8.07 -12.50
CA LYS A 201 15.75 9.22 -13.41
C LYS A 201 15.27 8.87 -14.83
N ASP A 202 14.77 7.64 -15.03
CA ASP A 202 14.21 7.23 -16.31
C ASP A 202 12.74 7.66 -16.40
N LYS A 203 12.45 8.58 -17.30
CA LYS A 203 11.14 9.21 -17.48
C LYS A 203 10.04 8.23 -17.90
N LYS A 204 10.39 7.11 -18.54
CA LYS A 204 9.39 6.13 -18.98
C LYS A 204 8.49 5.63 -17.84
N TYR A 205 9.02 5.52 -16.61
CA TYR A 205 8.26 5.10 -15.45
C TYR A 205 7.24 6.16 -15.00
N LEU A 206 7.65 7.43 -15.04
CA LEU A 206 6.73 8.54 -14.76
C LEU A 206 5.63 8.65 -15.83
N GLU A 207 5.99 8.48 -17.10
CA GLU A 207 5.07 8.47 -18.24
C GLU A 207 4.07 7.31 -18.12
N GLN A 208 4.54 6.13 -17.70
CA GLN A 208 3.67 4.97 -17.48
C GLN A 208 2.69 5.18 -16.31
N ALA A 209 3.13 5.76 -15.19
CA ALA A 209 2.26 6.12 -14.09
C ALA A 209 1.17 7.11 -14.53
N LYS A 210 1.56 8.15 -15.28
CA LYS A 210 0.64 9.12 -15.84
C LYS A 210 -0.35 8.48 -16.82
N TYR A 211 0.10 7.58 -17.69
CA TYR A 211 -0.74 6.85 -18.63
C TYR A 211 -1.88 6.12 -17.89
N PHE A 212 -1.58 5.32 -16.87
CA PHE A 212 -2.58 4.60 -16.11
C PHE A 212 -3.63 5.51 -15.46
N LEU A 213 -3.22 6.67 -14.97
CA LEU A 213 -4.14 7.67 -14.41
C LEU A 213 -4.99 8.34 -15.48
N ASP A 214 -4.38 8.73 -16.61
CA ASP A 214 -5.04 9.48 -17.67
C ASP A 214 -6.14 8.69 -18.39
N ILE A 215 -5.91 7.39 -18.61
CA ILE A 215 -6.89 6.55 -19.32
C ILE A 215 -8.00 6.02 -18.39
N ARG A 216 -7.78 6.03 -17.08
CA ARG A 216 -8.76 5.51 -16.10
C ARG A 216 -10.06 6.29 -16.16
N GLY A 217 -11.16 5.55 -16.39
CA GLY A 217 -12.51 6.12 -16.46
C GLY A 217 -12.77 6.98 -17.71
N THR A 218 -11.95 6.87 -18.75
CA THR A 218 -12.17 7.50 -20.05
C THR A 218 -12.81 6.51 -21.02
N GLY A 219 -13.67 6.99 -21.93
CA GLY A 219 -14.31 6.15 -22.93
C GLY A 219 -15.19 5.03 -22.35
N GLU A 220 -15.22 3.90 -23.03
CA GLU A 220 -15.85 2.67 -22.50
C GLU A 220 -15.00 2.11 -21.36
N ASN A 221 -15.66 1.69 -20.29
CA ASN A 221 -14.94 1.20 -19.10
C ASN A 221 -14.18 -0.09 -19.40
N TYR A 222 -12.85 -0.04 -19.30
CA TYR A 222 -11.97 -1.17 -19.62
C TYR A 222 -12.37 -2.46 -18.90
N PHE A 223 -12.67 -2.42 -17.60
CA PHE A 223 -13.02 -3.61 -16.84
C PHE A 223 -14.35 -4.23 -17.24
N LEU A 224 -15.33 -3.43 -17.68
CA LEU A 224 -16.57 -3.95 -18.22
C LEU A 224 -16.35 -4.64 -19.58
N GLU A 225 -15.44 -4.12 -20.41
CA GLU A 225 -15.09 -4.75 -21.68
C GLU A 225 -14.21 -6.00 -21.50
N GLU A 226 -13.22 -5.93 -20.58
CA GLU A 226 -12.39 -7.08 -20.20
C GLU A 226 -13.25 -8.29 -19.78
N ARG A 227 -14.28 -8.06 -18.98
CA ARG A 227 -15.20 -9.09 -18.47
C ARG A 227 -16.10 -9.75 -19.52
N LYS A 228 -16.25 -9.14 -20.68
CA LYS A 228 -16.99 -9.72 -21.84
C LYS A 228 -16.14 -10.66 -22.68
N GLN A 229 -14.82 -10.66 -22.49
CA GLN A 229 -13.92 -11.48 -23.28
C GLN A 229 -14.15 -12.98 -22.98
N ALA A 230 -14.12 -13.80 -24.02
CA ALA A 230 -14.39 -15.24 -23.90
C ALA A 230 -13.39 -15.99 -23.00
N ASN A 231 -12.20 -15.43 -22.81
CA ASN A 231 -11.12 -15.96 -21.97
C ASN A 231 -11.04 -15.32 -20.58
N PHE A 232 -11.98 -14.43 -20.23
CA PHE A 232 -12.03 -13.85 -18.90
C PHE A 232 -12.33 -14.94 -17.86
N LYS A 233 -11.51 -15.00 -16.82
CA LYS A 233 -11.67 -15.97 -15.74
C LYS A 233 -11.81 -15.22 -14.43
N ARG A 234 -12.99 -15.31 -13.82
CA ARG A 234 -13.28 -14.67 -12.53
C ARG A 234 -12.43 -15.29 -11.42
N ILE A 235 -11.88 -14.43 -10.58
CA ILE A 235 -11.10 -14.80 -9.39
C ILE A 235 -11.95 -14.62 -8.12
N PHE A 236 -12.68 -13.50 -8.02
CA PHE A 236 -13.50 -13.16 -6.86
C PHE A 236 -15.00 -13.25 -7.21
N PRO A 237 -15.76 -14.20 -6.62
CA PRO A 237 -17.20 -14.34 -6.87
C PRO A 237 -18.01 -13.10 -6.57
N GLU A 238 -17.61 -12.30 -5.57
CA GLU A 238 -18.27 -11.06 -5.14
C GLU A 238 -18.28 -9.96 -6.19
N PHE A 239 -17.47 -10.08 -7.25
CA PHE A 239 -17.47 -9.14 -8.38
C PHE A 239 -18.42 -9.55 -9.52
N GLU A 240 -19.39 -10.41 -9.25
CA GLU A 240 -20.38 -10.75 -10.29
C GLU A 240 -21.07 -9.49 -10.83
N ASP A 241 -21.53 -8.61 -9.94
CA ASP A 241 -22.13 -7.32 -10.25
C ASP A 241 -21.09 -6.20 -10.08
N TYR A 242 -20.07 -6.17 -10.95
CA TYR A 242 -19.01 -5.18 -10.86
C TYR A 242 -19.50 -3.76 -11.18
N ASP A 243 -19.27 -2.85 -10.24
CA ASP A 243 -19.50 -1.41 -10.38
C ASP A 243 -18.16 -0.68 -10.64
N PRO A 244 -18.02 0.08 -11.74
CA PRO A 244 -16.81 0.82 -12.05
C PRO A 244 -16.35 1.79 -10.96
N SER A 245 -17.24 2.28 -10.10
CA SER A 245 -16.85 3.13 -8.98
C SER A 245 -15.96 2.40 -7.96
N TYR A 246 -16.08 1.08 -7.87
CA TYR A 246 -15.29 0.25 -6.95
C TYR A 246 -13.78 0.44 -7.13
N SER A 247 -13.32 0.51 -8.39
CA SER A 247 -11.90 0.72 -8.75
C SER A 247 -11.64 2.15 -9.23
N GLN A 248 -12.47 3.14 -8.84
CA GLN A 248 -12.37 4.55 -9.21
C GLN A 248 -12.31 4.77 -10.74
N SER A 249 -12.96 3.90 -11.53
CA SER A 249 -12.96 3.95 -13.00
C SER A 249 -14.29 4.39 -13.61
N HIS A 250 -15.20 4.94 -12.80
CA HIS A 250 -16.54 5.39 -13.19
C HIS A 250 -16.52 6.72 -13.98
N LYS A 251 -15.46 7.48 -13.91
CA LYS A 251 -15.20 8.72 -14.68
C LYS A 251 -13.71 9.10 -14.63
N PRO A 252 -13.24 9.94 -15.56
CA PRO A 252 -11.86 10.41 -15.58
C PRO A 252 -11.41 10.98 -14.23
N VAL A 253 -10.18 10.68 -13.81
CA VAL A 253 -9.68 11.01 -12.46
C VAL A 253 -9.74 12.51 -12.16
N ARG A 254 -9.49 13.39 -13.15
CA ARG A 254 -9.59 14.85 -13.00
C ARG A 254 -11.02 15.36 -12.75
N GLN A 255 -12.03 14.56 -13.08
CA GLN A 255 -13.45 14.90 -12.88
C GLN A 255 -14.03 14.34 -11.59
N GLN A 256 -13.26 13.51 -10.86
CA GLN A 256 -13.71 12.94 -9.59
C GLN A 256 -13.69 14.01 -8.49
N LYS A 257 -14.78 14.13 -7.76
CA LYS A 257 -14.97 15.13 -6.67
C LYS A 257 -15.32 14.47 -5.34
N THR A 258 -15.71 13.21 -5.38
CA THR A 258 -16.13 12.40 -4.23
C THR A 258 -15.31 11.12 -4.19
N ALA A 259 -14.90 10.70 -3.00
CA ALA A 259 -14.17 9.46 -2.81
C ALA A 259 -15.14 8.26 -2.90
N GLU A 260 -15.02 7.47 -3.94
CA GLU A 260 -15.92 6.35 -4.25
C GLU A 260 -15.18 5.01 -4.19
N GLY A 261 -15.94 3.94 -4.02
CA GLY A 261 -15.46 2.56 -4.10
C GLY A 261 -14.53 2.15 -2.96
N HIS A 262 -13.68 1.18 -3.21
CA HIS A 262 -12.76 0.61 -2.21
C HIS A 262 -11.79 1.68 -1.67
N ALA A 263 -11.73 1.81 -0.34
CA ALA A 263 -11.03 2.93 0.29
C ALA A 263 -9.51 2.88 0.06
N VAL A 264 -8.86 1.72 0.16
CA VAL A 264 -7.41 1.59 -0.05
C VAL A 264 -7.04 1.91 -1.50
N ARG A 265 -7.77 1.34 -2.46
CA ARG A 265 -7.58 1.64 -3.90
C ARG A 265 -7.63 3.14 -4.17
N ALA A 266 -8.63 3.81 -3.57
CA ALA A 266 -8.83 5.25 -3.72
C ALA A 266 -7.62 6.05 -3.22
N VAL A 267 -7.22 5.88 -1.96
CA VAL A 267 -6.15 6.70 -1.37
C VAL A 267 -4.76 6.38 -1.93
N TYR A 268 -4.52 5.17 -2.43
CA TYR A 268 -3.30 4.83 -3.17
C TYR A 268 -3.27 5.55 -4.52
N MET A 269 -4.40 5.53 -5.26
CA MET A 269 -4.51 6.30 -6.51
C MET A 269 -4.33 7.80 -6.27
N TYR A 270 -4.95 8.35 -5.21
CA TYR A 270 -4.83 9.79 -4.90
C TYR A 270 -3.40 10.17 -4.51
N SER A 271 -2.66 9.27 -3.87
CA SER A 271 -1.22 9.43 -3.63
C SER A 271 -0.44 9.55 -4.95
N ALA A 272 -0.71 8.66 -5.90
CA ALA A 272 -0.09 8.72 -7.22
C ALA A 272 -0.51 9.97 -8.02
N MET A 273 -1.80 10.35 -7.94
CA MET A 273 -2.31 11.58 -8.58
C MET A 273 -1.57 12.82 -8.08
N ALA A 274 -1.34 12.93 -6.77
CA ALA A 274 -0.61 14.05 -6.18
C ALA A 274 0.86 14.09 -6.67
N ASP A 275 1.53 12.94 -6.68
CA ASP A 275 2.91 12.83 -7.17
C ASP A 275 3.02 13.19 -8.67
N VAL A 276 2.12 12.68 -9.52
CA VAL A 276 2.11 12.98 -10.97
C VAL A 276 1.72 14.44 -11.21
N ALA A 277 0.75 14.97 -10.48
CA ALA A 277 0.34 16.37 -10.58
C ALA A 277 1.52 17.31 -10.28
N GLU A 278 2.34 16.98 -9.31
CA GLU A 278 3.54 17.75 -8.99
C GLU A 278 4.61 17.66 -10.09
N GLU A 279 4.95 16.44 -10.52
CA GLU A 279 6.01 16.23 -11.53
C GLU A 279 5.69 16.91 -12.88
N TYR A 280 4.42 16.94 -13.29
CA TYR A 280 3.96 17.59 -14.52
C TYR A 280 3.42 19.01 -14.34
N GLN A 281 3.36 19.52 -13.10
CA GLN A 281 2.71 20.82 -12.78
C GLN A 281 1.25 20.88 -13.27
N ASP A 282 0.55 19.74 -13.19
CA ASP A 282 -0.84 19.57 -13.64
C ASP A 282 -1.81 20.11 -12.59
N LYS A 283 -2.29 21.34 -12.82
CA LYS A 283 -3.18 22.05 -11.90
C LYS A 283 -4.56 21.40 -11.79
N GLU A 284 -5.08 20.80 -12.86
CA GLU A 284 -6.39 20.15 -12.86
C GLU A 284 -6.34 18.86 -12.03
N LEU A 285 -5.28 18.07 -12.20
CA LEU A 285 -5.06 16.85 -11.40
C LEU A 285 -4.84 17.20 -9.92
N MET A 286 -4.08 18.25 -9.62
CA MET A 286 -3.89 18.74 -8.25
C MET A 286 -5.21 19.22 -7.63
N GLN A 287 -6.05 19.92 -8.39
CA GLN A 287 -7.37 20.35 -7.88
C GLN A 287 -8.29 19.15 -7.59
N ALA A 288 -8.21 18.09 -8.40
CA ALA A 288 -8.93 16.85 -8.11
C ALA A 288 -8.43 16.23 -6.79
N CYS A 289 -7.13 16.21 -6.53
CA CYS A 289 -6.57 15.75 -5.25
C CYS A 289 -7.12 16.56 -4.06
N VAL A 290 -7.14 17.90 -4.17
CA VAL A 290 -7.70 18.77 -3.12
C VAL A 290 -9.18 18.46 -2.88
N ASN A 291 -9.99 18.37 -3.94
CA ASN A 291 -11.43 18.09 -3.83
C ASN A 291 -11.69 16.72 -3.14
N LEU A 292 -10.94 15.69 -3.53
CA LEU A 292 -11.08 14.33 -2.99
C LEU A 292 -10.65 14.28 -1.53
N TRP A 293 -9.54 14.94 -1.18
CA TRP A 293 -9.08 15.03 0.20
C TRP A 293 -10.11 15.76 1.09
N GLU A 294 -10.64 16.90 0.64
CA GLU A 294 -11.67 17.65 1.36
C GLU A 294 -12.97 16.85 1.50
N ASN A 295 -13.39 16.13 0.47
CA ASN A 295 -14.57 15.25 0.58
C ASN A 295 -14.36 14.17 1.65
N ILE A 296 -13.19 13.52 1.67
CA ILE A 296 -12.89 12.50 2.69
C ILE A 296 -12.91 13.14 4.07
N THR A 297 -12.08 14.13 4.31
CA THR A 297 -11.81 14.65 5.66
C THR A 297 -12.99 15.39 6.28
N GLN A 298 -13.83 16.03 5.46
CA GLN A 298 -14.97 16.81 5.96
C GLN A 298 -16.25 16.01 6.06
N LYS A 299 -16.36 14.85 5.35
CA LYS A 299 -17.66 14.18 5.21
C LYS A 299 -17.61 12.66 5.35
N ARG A 300 -16.47 12.00 5.18
CA ARG A 300 -16.35 10.54 5.07
C ARG A 300 -15.27 9.93 5.98
N MET A 301 -14.73 10.74 6.88
CA MET A 301 -13.71 10.32 7.85
C MET A 301 -14.30 10.28 9.25
N TYR A 302 -13.94 9.25 9.99
CA TYR A 302 -14.29 9.10 11.41
C TYR A 302 -13.37 9.95 12.29
N VAL A 303 -13.81 10.21 13.52
CA VAL A 303 -13.04 10.98 14.51
C VAL A 303 -11.65 10.39 14.81
N THR A 304 -11.46 9.11 14.58
CA THR A 304 -10.17 8.40 14.72
C THR A 304 -9.28 8.50 13.48
N GLY A 305 -9.73 9.17 12.43
CA GLY A 305 -9.07 9.16 11.12
C GLY A 305 -9.58 8.06 10.18
N GLY A 306 -10.16 6.98 10.69
CA GLY A 306 -10.61 5.85 9.88
C GLY A 306 -11.51 6.26 8.72
N ILE A 307 -11.34 5.61 7.57
CA ILE A 307 -12.10 5.83 6.34
C ILE A 307 -12.63 4.51 5.78
N GLY A 308 -13.70 4.58 4.96
CA GLY A 308 -14.40 3.40 4.46
C GLY A 308 -15.45 2.91 5.45
N SER A 309 -16.72 3.28 5.23
CA SER A 309 -17.82 3.02 6.17
C SER A 309 -18.52 1.68 5.95
N SER A 310 -18.32 1.02 4.79
CA SER A 310 -18.97 -0.26 4.49
C SER A 310 -17.99 -1.44 4.52
N GLY A 311 -18.35 -2.51 5.24
CA GLY A 311 -17.68 -3.81 5.16
C GLY A 311 -17.96 -4.57 3.85
N PHE A 312 -18.98 -4.15 3.08
CA PHE A 312 -19.22 -4.73 1.76
C PHE A 312 -18.24 -4.12 0.75
N LEU A 313 -17.35 -4.94 0.24
CA LEU A 313 -16.29 -4.54 -0.68
C LEU A 313 -15.42 -3.38 -0.14
N GLU A 314 -15.29 -3.22 1.18
CA GLU A 314 -14.31 -2.35 1.85
C GLU A 314 -14.37 -0.88 1.37
N ARG A 315 -15.59 -0.37 1.15
CA ARG A 315 -15.80 0.83 0.34
C ARG A 315 -16.29 2.04 1.12
N PHE A 316 -16.10 3.21 0.52
CA PHE A 316 -16.83 4.41 0.87
C PHE A 316 -18.33 4.26 0.57
N THR A 317 -19.15 4.91 1.37
CA THR A 317 -20.59 5.13 1.13
C THR A 317 -20.86 6.59 0.81
N THR A 318 -22.04 7.10 1.11
CA THR A 318 -22.42 8.50 0.87
C THR A 318 -21.86 9.45 1.94
N ASP A 319 -21.87 10.76 1.66
CA ASP A 319 -21.44 11.78 2.60
C ASP A 319 -22.22 11.65 3.93
N TYR A 320 -21.51 11.72 5.06
CA TYR A 320 -22.03 11.63 6.44
C TYR A 320 -22.66 10.29 6.82
N ASP A 321 -22.53 9.26 6.00
CA ASP A 321 -22.90 7.89 6.38
C ASP A 321 -21.71 7.24 7.14
N LEU A 322 -21.71 7.44 8.45
CA LEU A 322 -20.63 7.08 9.36
C LEU A 322 -21.15 6.22 10.53
N PRO A 323 -21.64 4.99 10.28
CA PRO A 323 -22.10 4.10 11.35
C PRO A 323 -20.95 3.72 12.28
N ASN A 324 -21.21 3.61 13.60
CA ASN A 324 -20.17 3.39 14.60
C ASN A 324 -19.73 1.92 14.74
N ASP A 325 -20.64 0.97 14.53
CA ASP A 325 -20.48 -0.43 14.95
C ASP A 325 -20.39 -1.44 13.79
N CYS A 326 -20.51 -0.96 12.56
CA CYS A 326 -20.40 -1.79 11.35
C CYS A 326 -19.52 -1.16 10.25
N ASN A 327 -18.87 -0.04 10.57
CA ASN A 327 -17.91 0.56 9.65
C ASN A 327 -16.67 -0.33 9.48
N TYR A 328 -16.03 -0.19 8.32
CA TYR A 328 -14.85 -0.98 8.01
C TYR A 328 -13.60 -0.32 8.61
N SER A 329 -13.31 0.91 8.24
CA SER A 329 -12.15 1.68 8.72
C SER A 329 -10.88 0.82 8.73
N GLU A 330 -10.54 0.30 7.55
CA GLU A 330 -9.41 -0.59 7.38
C GLU A 330 -8.10 0.08 7.77
N THR A 331 -7.23 -0.63 8.45
CA THR A 331 -5.90 -0.13 8.82
C THR A 331 -5.08 0.28 7.60
N CYS A 332 -5.17 -0.46 6.47
CA CYS A 332 -4.50 -0.06 5.22
C CYS A 332 -5.06 1.22 4.61
N ALA A 333 -6.36 1.46 4.75
CA ALA A 333 -6.98 2.70 4.28
C ALA A 333 -6.46 3.92 5.05
N SER A 334 -6.32 3.80 6.36
CA SER A 334 -5.68 4.82 7.20
C SER A 334 -4.23 5.08 6.84
N ILE A 335 -3.45 4.03 6.60
CA ILE A 335 -2.07 4.16 6.11
C ILE A 335 -2.05 4.87 4.75
N GLY A 336 -2.91 4.47 3.82
CA GLY A 336 -3.02 5.11 2.52
C GLY A 336 -3.43 6.58 2.61
N MET A 337 -4.34 6.93 3.54
CA MET A 337 -4.74 8.33 3.78
C MET A 337 -3.60 9.16 4.36
N ALA A 338 -2.80 8.58 5.28
CA ALA A 338 -1.59 9.22 5.78
C ALA A 338 -0.55 9.45 4.67
N LEU A 339 -0.34 8.46 3.79
CA LEU A 339 0.54 8.58 2.61
C LEU A 339 0.08 9.67 1.64
N PHE A 340 -1.22 9.76 1.37
CA PHE A 340 -1.80 10.79 0.50
C PHE A 340 -1.65 12.18 1.15
N SER A 341 -2.02 12.30 2.43
CA SER A 341 -1.92 13.57 3.17
C SER A 341 -0.47 14.05 3.30
N LEU A 342 0.51 13.16 3.55
CA LEU A 342 1.93 13.52 3.59
C LEU A 342 2.42 14.09 2.24
N ARG A 343 1.99 13.52 1.11
CA ARG A 343 2.31 14.02 -0.22
C ARG A 343 1.73 15.42 -0.44
N MET A 344 0.46 15.60 -0.11
CA MET A 344 -0.19 16.91 -0.20
C MET A 344 0.49 17.95 0.68
N ALA A 345 0.86 17.61 1.92
CA ALA A 345 1.61 18.47 2.81
C ALA A 345 2.98 18.88 2.21
N ASN A 346 3.73 17.92 1.70
CA ASN A 346 5.04 18.18 1.10
C ASN A 346 4.97 19.04 -0.16
N ILE A 347 3.88 18.96 -0.93
CA ILE A 347 3.67 19.74 -2.14
C ILE A 347 3.18 21.15 -1.82
N THR A 348 2.20 21.26 -0.93
CA THR A 348 1.49 22.52 -0.66
C THR A 348 2.05 23.31 0.52
N GLN A 349 2.75 22.65 1.46
CA GLN A 349 3.23 23.21 2.73
C GLN A 349 2.08 23.69 3.65
N ASP A 350 0.90 23.10 3.52
CA ASP A 350 -0.27 23.41 4.32
C ASP A 350 -0.39 22.39 5.48
N SER A 351 -0.41 22.87 6.72
CA SER A 351 -0.41 22.04 7.93
C SER A 351 -1.66 21.18 8.10
N ARG A 352 -2.78 21.57 7.52
CA ARG A 352 -4.03 20.79 7.61
C ARG A 352 -3.87 19.33 7.12
N TYR A 353 -2.96 19.09 6.18
CA TYR A 353 -2.67 17.74 5.71
C TYR A 353 -1.88 16.94 6.76
N ILE A 354 -0.96 17.60 7.47
CA ILE A 354 -0.19 16.96 8.55
C ILE A 354 -1.07 16.64 9.77
N GLU A 355 -2.07 17.46 10.06
CA GLU A 355 -3.05 17.17 11.12
C GLU A 355 -3.76 15.83 10.88
N VAL A 356 -4.08 15.52 9.62
CA VAL A 356 -4.64 14.22 9.24
C VAL A 356 -3.59 13.09 9.37
N VAL A 357 -2.34 13.34 8.98
CA VAL A 357 -1.25 12.35 9.19
C VAL A 357 -1.11 12.01 10.68
N GLU A 358 -1.11 13.02 11.55
CA GLU A 358 -1.06 12.80 13.00
C GLU A 358 -2.28 12.03 13.50
N GLN A 359 -3.48 12.42 13.07
CA GLN A 359 -4.73 11.76 13.45
C GLN A 359 -4.71 10.27 13.08
N GLU A 360 -4.26 9.92 11.88
CA GLU A 360 -4.16 8.52 11.43
C GLU A 360 -3.10 7.75 12.23
N LEU A 361 -1.91 8.32 12.38
CA LEU A 361 -0.81 7.67 13.09
C LEU A 361 -1.16 7.39 14.55
N TYR A 362 -1.59 8.41 15.30
CA TYR A 362 -1.83 8.28 16.74
C TYR A 362 -3.10 7.47 17.08
N ASN A 363 -4.03 7.32 16.17
CA ASN A 363 -5.31 6.64 16.43
C ASN A 363 -5.44 5.35 15.61
N ASN A 364 -5.94 5.44 14.38
CA ASN A 364 -6.41 4.26 13.65
C ASN A 364 -5.28 3.29 13.27
N ILE A 365 -4.09 3.80 12.92
CA ILE A 365 -2.93 2.96 12.59
C ILE A 365 -2.41 2.25 13.84
N LEU A 366 -2.18 2.97 14.94
CA LEU A 366 -1.72 2.35 16.19
C LEU A 366 -2.78 1.46 16.84
N ALA A 367 -4.08 1.74 16.66
CA ALA A 367 -5.14 0.83 17.08
C ALA A 367 -5.06 -0.52 16.34
N GLY A 368 -4.52 -0.55 15.14
CA GLY A 368 -4.32 -1.75 14.34
C GLY A 368 -3.33 -2.76 14.92
N ILE A 369 -2.51 -2.39 15.92
CA ILE A 369 -1.47 -3.27 16.48
C ILE A 369 -1.61 -3.45 17.99
N ALA A 370 -1.31 -4.65 18.49
CA ALA A 370 -1.16 -4.90 19.93
C ALA A 370 0.23 -4.49 20.42
N GLN A 371 0.32 -4.18 21.71
CA GLN A 371 1.59 -3.79 22.34
C GLN A 371 2.66 -4.88 22.32
N ASP A 372 2.27 -6.15 22.15
CA ASP A 372 3.19 -7.27 21.99
C ASP A 372 3.71 -7.45 20.54
N GLY A 373 3.21 -6.66 19.59
CA GLY A 373 3.61 -6.71 18.18
C GLY A 373 3.16 -7.96 17.41
N LYS A 374 2.36 -8.86 18.01
CA LYS A 374 2.04 -10.19 17.47
C LYS A 374 0.55 -10.41 17.18
N SER A 375 -0.25 -9.36 17.29
CA SER A 375 -1.67 -9.42 16.90
C SER A 375 -2.17 -8.07 16.43
N PHE A 376 -3.17 -8.11 15.49
CA PHE A 376 -3.54 -6.99 14.67
C PHE A 376 -5.06 -6.89 14.52
N PHE A 377 -5.57 -5.66 14.34
CA PHE A 377 -6.87 -5.43 13.76
C PHE A 377 -6.73 -5.15 12.25
N TYR A 378 -7.61 -5.72 11.47
CA TYR A 378 -7.82 -5.41 10.07
C TYR A 378 -8.74 -4.20 9.95
N VAL A 379 -9.87 -4.24 10.66
CA VAL A 379 -10.92 -3.21 10.70
C VAL A 379 -11.01 -2.59 12.09
N ASN A 380 -11.32 -1.30 12.16
CA ASN A 380 -11.31 -0.50 13.39
C ASN A 380 -12.62 0.28 13.56
N PRO A 381 -13.76 -0.37 13.86
CA PRO A 381 -15.02 0.33 14.14
C PRO A 381 -14.92 1.12 15.45
N LEU A 382 -15.71 2.21 15.56
CA LEU A 382 -15.73 3.03 16.79
C LEU A 382 -16.39 2.31 17.97
N GLU A 383 -17.31 1.39 17.69
CA GLU A 383 -18.03 0.63 18.70
C GLU A 383 -17.98 -0.87 18.38
N ILE A 384 -17.62 -1.69 19.35
CA ILE A 384 -17.62 -3.14 19.20
C ILE A 384 -18.64 -3.74 20.18
N LYS A 385 -19.64 -4.45 19.63
CA LYS A 385 -20.61 -5.26 20.38
C LYS A 385 -20.31 -6.74 20.15
N PRO A 386 -19.47 -7.39 20.98
CA PRO A 386 -18.94 -8.74 20.71
C PRO A 386 -20.02 -9.79 20.38
N GLN A 387 -21.18 -9.71 21.05
CA GLN A 387 -22.29 -10.64 20.84
C GLN A 387 -22.99 -10.47 19.48
N GLN A 388 -22.77 -9.32 18.80
CA GLN A 388 -23.37 -9.01 17.50
C GLN A 388 -22.39 -9.24 16.34
N CYS A 389 -21.11 -9.52 16.61
CA CYS A 389 -20.10 -9.82 15.59
C CYS A 389 -20.24 -11.28 15.11
N MET A 390 -21.33 -11.55 14.39
CA MET A 390 -21.70 -12.91 13.96
C MET A 390 -21.61 -13.03 12.43
N PRO A 391 -21.30 -14.22 11.90
CA PRO A 391 -21.37 -14.48 10.45
C PRO A 391 -22.74 -14.11 9.88
N HIS A 392 -22.73 -13.68 8.61
CA HIS A 392 -23.93 -13.30 7.85
C HIS A 392 -24.71 -12.11 8.41
N THR A 393 -24.05 -11.23 9.18
CA THR A 393 -24.59 -9.95 9.66
C THR A 393 -23.78 -8.78 9.11
N SER A 394 -24.30 -7.55 9.23
CA SER A 394 -23.59 -6.31 8.87
C SER A 394 -22.29 -6.10 9.68
N ARG A 395 -22.06 -6.90 10.73
CA ARG A 395 -20.89 -6.85 11.61
C ARG A 395 -20.00 -8.11 11.50
N ALA A 396 -20.21 -8.95 10.49
CA ALA A 396 -19.46 -10.19 10.31
C ALA A 396 -17.94 -9.97 10.17
N HIS A 397 -17.53 -8.84 9.59
CA HIS A 397 -16.13 -8.44 9.42
C HIS A 397 -15.48 -7.93 10.71
N VAL A 398 -16.26 -7.51 11.71
CA VAL A 398 -15.76 -6.94 12.96
C VAL A 398 -15.22 -8.04 13.87
N LYS A 399 -14.02 -7.86 14.41
CA LYS A 399 -13.43 -8.73 15.41
C LYS A 399 -13.33 -8.00 16.75
N SER A 400 -13.73 -8.66 17.83
CA SER A 400 -13.67 -8.09 19.19
C SER A 400 -12.27 -8.13 19.82
N ARG A 401 -11.33 -8.84 19.18
CA ARG A 401 -9.93 -8.97 19.60
C ARG A 401 -9.03 -8.95 18.39
N ARG A 402 -7.81 -8.45 18.54
CA ARG A 402 -6.77 -8.53 17.51
C ARG A 402 -6.46 -9.98 17.19
N GLN A 403 -6.21 -10.26 15.92
CA GLN A 403 -5.90 -11.58 15.40
C GLN A 403 -4.40 -11.71 15.18
N LYS A 404 -3.85 -12.91 15.43
CA LYS A 404 -2.42 -13.18 15.23
C LYS A 404 -1.99 -13.07 13.76
N TRP A 405 -2.87 -13.44 12.85
CA TRP A 405 -2.70 -13.33 11.41
C TRP A 405 -4.06 -13.42 10.68
N PHE A 406 -4.03 -13.26 9.36
CA PHE A 406 -5.21 -13.33 8.50
C PHE A 406 -4.88 -14.13 7.24
N GLY A 407 -5.84 -14.82 6.66
CA GLY A 407 -5.68 -15.50 5.35
C GLY A 407 -5.44 -14.53 4.20
N VAL A 408 -5.93 -13.28 4.37
CA VAL A 408 -5.57 -12.12 3.56
C VAL A 408 -4.95 -11.11 4.50
N ALA A 409 -3.65 -10.92 4.44
CA ALA A 409 -2.87 -10.26 5.48
C ALA A 409 -2.26 -8.91 5.08
N CYS A 410 -2.97 -8.08 4.31
CA CYS A 410 -2.41 -6.80 3.87
C CYS A 410 -2.05 -5.86 5.03
N CYS A 411 -2.85 -5.80 6.11
CA CYS A 411 -2.69 -4.83 7.19
C CYS A 411 -1.44 -5.04 8.06
N PRO A 412 -1.11 -6.26 8.58
CA PRO A 412 0.05 -6.43 9.43
C PRO A 412 1.39 -6.00 8.80
N PRO A 413 1.75 -6.41 7.58
CA PRO A 413 2.99 -5.96 6.96
C PRO A 413 2.92 -4.49 6.52
N ASN A 414 1.72 -3.94 6.23
CA ASN A 414 1.56 -2.53 5.95
C ASN A 414 1.84 -1.66 7.20
N ILE A 415 1.40 -2.09 8.38
CA ILE A 415 1.77 -1.45 9.66
C ILE A 415 3.28 -1.50 9.86
N ALA A 416 3.91 -2.65 9.62
CA ALA A 416 5.36 -2.80 9.78
C ALA A 416 6.13 -1.79 8.93
N ARG A 417 5.85 -1.70 7.62
CA ARG A 417 6.53 -0.74 6.74
C ARG A 417 6.25 0.71 7.12
N THR A 418 5.05 1.03 7.59
CA THR A 418 4.69 2.39 7.99
C THR A 418 5.45 2.83 9.23
N LEU A 419 5.48 2.00 10.28
CA LEU A 419 6.18 2.30 11.51
C LEU A 419 7.71 2.26 11.34
N ALA A 420 8.24 1.36 10.48
CA ALA A 420 9.67 1.36 10.11
C ALA A 420 10.08 2.62 9.35
N SER A 421 9.17 3.26 8.63
CA SER A 421 9.43 4.51 7.89
C SER A 421 9.03 5.78 8.64
N LEU A 422 8.74 5.69 9.93
CA LEU A 422 8.18 6.79 10.73
C LEU A 422 9.01 8.09 10.64
N GLY A 423 10.33 7.98 10.54
CA GLY A 423 11.22 9.13 10.37
C GLY A 423 10.88 10.01 9.15
N GLN A 424 10.26 9.44 8.10
CA GLN A 424 9.85 10.19 6.91
C GLN A 424 8.63 11.10 7.15
N TYR A 425 7.90 10.90 8.26
CA TYR A 425 6.72 11.69 8.63
C TYR A 425 7.03 12.85 9.57
N ILE A 426 8.23 12.87 10.19
CA ILE A 426 8.56 13.80 11.27
C ILE A 426 8.97 15.17 10.72
N TYR A 427 9.81 15.20 9.68
CA TYR A 427 10.35 16.45 9.13
C TYR A 427 10.29 16.50 7.60
N GLY A 428 9.94 17.69 7.09
CA GLY A 428 10.15 18.07 5.69
C GLY A 428 11.26 19.11 5.57
N VAL A 429 12.03 19.10 4.48
CA VAL A 429 13.11 20.04 4.21
C VAL A 429 13.02 20.62 2.80
N ASP A 430 13.34 21.90 2.62
CA ASP A 430 13.40 22.55 1.31
C ASP A 430 14.82 22.98 0.90
N GLY A 431 15.84 22.63 1.68
CA GLY A 431 17.24 22.99 1.49
C GLY A 431 17.68 24.20 2.32
N THR A 432 16.76 25.01 2.81
CA THR A 432 17.03 26.19 3.64
C THR A 432 16.32 26.12 4.98
N SER A 433 15.21 25.42 5.06
CA SER A 433 14.33 25.35 6.22
C SER A 433 13.97 23.90 6.56
N ILE A 434 13.72 23.66 7.83
CA ILE A 434 13.16 22.40 8.34
C ILE A 434 11.73 22.68 8.79
N TYR A 435 10.81 21.89 8.28
CA TYR A 435 9.38 21.90 8.62
C TYR A 435 9.10 20.76 9.57
N THR A 436 8.66 21.07 10.78
CA THR A 436 8.24 20.03 11.74
C THR A 436 6.83 19.60 11.41
N CYS A 437 6.66 18.32 11.13
CA CYS A 437 5.39 17.72 10.75
C CYS A 437 4.68 17.07 11.94
N LEU A 438 5.35 16.19 12.71
CA LEU A 438 4.77 15.62 13.93
C LEU A 438 5.10 16.49 15.14
N LEU A 439 4.13 17.35 15.53
CA LEU A 439 4.34 18.35 16.58
C LEU A 439 4.27 17.77 17.99
N TYR A 440 3.47 16.76 18.24
CA TYR A 440 3.25 16.20 19.57
C TYR A 440 4.56 15.68 20.21
N THR A 441 5.44 15.13 19.40
CA THR A 441 6.73 14.57 19.85
C THR A 441 7.93 15.44 19.53
N SER A 442 7.72 16.59 18.89
CA SER A 442 8.77 17.55 18.57
C SER A 442 8.86 18.61 19.67
N PRO A 443 10.02 18.82 20.31
CA PRO A 443 10.15 19.85 21.32
C PRO A 443 9.88 21.23 20.71
N SER A 444 8.92 21.96 21.28
CA SER A 444 8.59 23.34 20.93
C SER A 444 9.27 24.32 21.89
N PRO A 445 9.84 25.43 21.38
CA PRO A 445 10.35 26.49 22.25
C PRO A 445 9.28 27.12 23.17
N ARG A 446 7.99 26.84 22.86
CA ARG A 446 6.86 27.34 23.66
C ARG A 446 6.33 26.30 24.66
N ASP A 447 6.80 25.06 24.59
CA ASP A 447 6.40 24.06 25.59
C ASP A 447 6.97 24.51 26.94
N PRO A 448 6.11 24.63 27.98
CA PRO A 448 6.62 24.96 29.30
C PRO A 448 7.57 23.85 29.72
N LYS A 449 8.75 24.22 30.15
CA LYS A 449 9.71 23.28 30.75
C LYS A 449 9.01 22.64 31.95
N THR A 450 8.59 21.41 31.82
CA THR A 450 8.15 20.57 32.94
C THR A 450 9.35 20.08 33.70
#